data_c92454eaa1cc12258ef6df1d0ab7f08b
#
_entry.id   c92454eaa1cc12258ef6df1d0ab7f08b
#
_cell.length_a   1.000
_cell.length_b   1.000
_cell.length_c   1.000
_cell.angle_alpha   90.00
_cell.angle_beta   90.00
_cell.angle_gamma   90.00
#
_symmetry.space_group_name_H-M   'P 1'
#
loop_
_entity.id
_entity.type
_entity.pdbx_description
1 polymer ?
#
loop_
_entity_poly.entity_id
_entity_poly.type
_entity_poly.pdbx_seq_one_letter_code
_entity_poly.pdbx_strand_id
1 'polypeptide(L)'
;MKMRYFTLKNLKRYNGKNEKPAYIAYNGITFLLDDYNEKSVINPRIWYRELGLEDKVKELKDIEKFILTFPYMKNFIERAKSCNFKEIKWYPNLGIFEFEDTKIGMLITRIGAPATGIDLEELIYFGGRFFIMVGSVGVLDKEIKRGDIIIPNAAIRDEGTSYHYLPPEEETKPS
;
A
#
# COMPACT_ATOMS: atom_id res chain seq x y z
N MET A 1 -2.73 13.25 -28.71
CA MET A 1 -1.34 12.79 -28.53
C MET A 1 -1.35 11.27 -28.67
N LYS A 2 -0.76 10.69 -29.73
CA LYS A 2 -0.71 9.22 -29.88
C LYS A 2 0.32 8.70 -28.90
N MET A 3 -0.11 7.99 -27.86
CA MET A 3 0.80 7.21 -27.03
C MET A 3 1.50 6.16 -27.88
N ARG A 4 2.83 6.18 -27.92
CA ARG A 4 3.63 5.13 -28.55
C ARG A 4 3.79 4.01 -27.55
N TYR A 5 3.02 2.95 -27.73
CA TYR A 5 3.21 1.72 -26.95
C TYR A 5 4.52 1.05 -27.39
N PHE A 6 5.39 0.77 -26.44
CA PHE A 6 6.53 -0.10 -26.67
C PHE A 6 6.00 -1.55 -26.71
N THR A 7 6.19 -2.22 -27.83
CA THR A 7 5.83 -3.62 -27.95
C THR A 7 6.97 -4.50 -27.43
N LEU A 8 6.66 -5.70 -26.94
CA LEU A 8 7.67 -6.71 -26.55
C LEU A 8 8.77 -6.94 -27.60
N LYS A 9 8.49 -6.72 -28.88
CA LYS A 9 9.49 -6.73 -29.97
C LYS A 9 10.57 -5.67 -29.83
N ASN A 10 10.25 -4.52 -29.25
CA ASN A 10 11.22 -3.43 -29.06
C ASN A 10 12.13 -3.67 -27.85
N LEU A 11 11.67 -4.41 -26.86
CA LEU A 11 12.43 -4.76 -25.66
C LEU A 11 13.53 -5.79 -25.94
N LYS A 12 13.32 -6.73 -26.84
CA LYS A 12 14.36 -7.70 -27.25
C LYS A 12 15.63 -7.05 -27.81
N ARG A 13 15.58 -5.79 -28.23
CA ARG A 13 16.75 -5.03 -28.71
C ARG A 13 17.61 -4.48 -27.56
N TYR A 14 17.06 -4.32 -26.36
CA TYR A 14 17.79 -3.79 -25.18
C TYR A 14 18.47 -4.88 -24.35
N ASN A 15 18.10 -6.16 -24.50
CA ASN A 15 18.78 -7.30 -23.90
C ASN A 15 20.08 -7.71 -24.62
N GLY A 16 20.64 -6.85 -25.46
CA GLY A 16 21.88 -7.10 -26.14
C GLY A 16 23.08 -6.82 -25.27
N LYS A 17 23.81 -7.84 -24.89
CA LYS A 17 25.26 -7.91 -24.56
C LYS A 17 25.85 -7.01 -23.45
N ASN A 18 25.10 -6.13 -22.76
CA ASN A 18 25.70 -5.16 -21.84
C ASN A 18 25.18 -5.19 -20.41
N GLU A 19 24.63 -6.31 -19.93
CA GLU A 19 24.21 -6.49 -18.50
C GLU A 19 23.39 -5.32 -17.93
N LYS A 20 22.71 -4.56 -18.80
CA LYS A 20 21.83 -3.50 -18.34
C LYS A 20 20.45 -4.06 -18.02
N PRO A 21 19.80 -3.56 -16.97
CA PRO A 21 18.46 -3.98 -16.62
C PRO A 21 17.52 -3.83 -17.82
N ALA A 22 16.69 -4.84 -18.03
CA ALA A 22 15.64 -4.78 -19.03
C ALA A 22 14.46 -3.98 -18.50
N TYR A 23 13.82 -3.19 -19.36
CA TYR A 23 12.64 -2.43 -19.03
C TYR A 23 11.44 -2.99 -19.77
N ILE A 24 10.32 -3.14 -19.11
CA ILE A 24 9.04 -3.43 -19.74
C ILE A 24 8.18 -2.18 -19.67
N ALA A 25 7.50 -1.86 -20.76
CA ALA A 25 6.41 -0.90 -20.77
C ALA A 25 5.09 -1.68 -20.87
N TYR A 26 4.25 -1.54 -19.87
CA TYR A 26 2.90 -2.12 -19.80
C TYR A 26 1.90 -0.99 -19.58
N ASN A 27 0.90 -0.88 -20.44
CA ASN A 27 -0.06 0.24 -20.41
C ASN A 27 0.60 1.64 -20.35
N GLY A 28 1.75 1.81 -21.02
CA GLY A 28 2.50 3.07 -21.02
C GLY A 28 3.38 3.29 -19.80
N ILE A 29 3.39 2.38 -18.84
CA ILE A 29 4.25 2.41 -17.66
C ILE A 29 5.52 1.62 -17.96
N THR A 30 6.67 2.22 -17.69
CA THR A 30 7.98 1.56 -17.84
C THR A 30 8.48 1.16 -16.46
N PHE A 31 8.85 -0.09 -16.29
CA PHE A 31 9.41 -0.62 -15.04
C PHE A 31 10.55 -1.58 -15.35
N LEU A 32 11.41 -1.75 -14.36
CA LEU A 32 12.51 -2.71 -14.40
C LEU A 32 11.97 -4.13 -14.34
N LEU A 33 12.55 -5.01 -15.17
CA LEU A 33 12.40 -6.45 -15.01
C LEU A 33 13.35 -6.91 -13.91
N ASP A 34 12.96 -6.64 -12.67
CA ASP A 34 13.71 -7.15 -11.51
C ASP A 34 13.17 -8.52 -11.09
N ASP A 35 14.00 -9.27 -10.41
CA ASP A 35 13.53 -10.45 -9.72
C ASP A 35 12.72 -9.99 -8.50
N TYR A 36 11.40 -10.19 -8.54
CA TYR A 36 10.50 -9.83 -7.43
C TYR A 36 10.83 -10.56 -6.12
N ASN A 37 11.69 -11.56 -6.16
CA ASN A 37 12.16 -12.31 -4.98
C ASN A 37 13.43 -11.70 -4.37
N GLU A 38 14.09 -10.78 -5.04
CA GLU A 38 15.26 -10.11 -4.49
C GLU A 38 14.90 -9.20 -3.31
N LYS A 39 15.76 -9.18 -2.32
CA LYS A 39 15.57 -8.31 -1.15
C LYS A 39 15.87 -6.86 -1.53
N SER A 40 14.95 -5.98 -1.21
CA SER A 40 15.17 -4.54 -1.34
C SER A 40 16.42 -4.09 -0.56
N VAL A 41 17.26 -3.30 -1.21
CA VAL A 41 18.47 -2.69 -0.58
C VAL A 41 18.08 -1.69 0.50
N ILE A 42 17.00 -0.92 0.26
CA ILE A 42 16.42 -0.01 1.25
C ILE A 42 15.04 -0.57 1.63
N ASN A 43 14.88 -0.87 2.90
CA ASN A 43 13.63 -1.41 3.43
C ASN A 43 13.38 -0.86 4.85
N PRO A 44 12.15 -1.01 5.39
CA PRO A 44 11.79 -0.46 6.71
C PRO A 44 12.74 -0.90 7.82
N ARG A 45 13.23 -2.15 7.79
CA ARG A 45 14.15 -2.66 8.81
C ARG A 45 15.45 -1.85 8.88
N ILE A 46 16.05 -1.55 7.71
CA ILE A 46 17.28 -0.76 7.65
C ILE A 46 16.99 0.66 8.08
N TRP A 47 15.89 1.24 7.56
CA TRP A 47 15.50 2.61 7.86
C TRP A 47 15.31 2.84 9.37
N TYR A 48 14.50 1.99 10.04
CA TYR A 48 14.21 2.14 11.47
C TYR A 48 15.44 1.86 12.35
N ARG A 49 16.35 1.01 11.91
CA ARG A 49 17.64 0.80 12.57
C ARG A 49 18.51 2.06 12.51
N GLU A 50 18.65 2.66 11.35
CA GLU A 50 19.45 3.88 11.18
C GLU A 50 18.87 5.07 11.95
N LEU A 51 17.56 5.10 12.15
CA LEU A 51 16.89 6.09 12.99
C LEU A 51 16.99 5.79 14.50
N GLY A 52 17.50 4.64 14.90
CA GLY A 52 17.53 4.21 16.30
C GLY A 52 16.15 3.94 16.91
N LEU A 53 15.18 3.55 16.10
CA LEU A 53 13.79 3.34 16.49
C LEU A 53 13.37 1.87 16.61
N GLU A 54 14.32 0.92 16.55
CA GLU A 54 14.01 -0.52 16.59
C GLU A 54 13.25 -0.93 17.86
N ASP A 55 13.59 -0.35 19.02
CA ASP A 55 12.88 -0.65 20.26
C ASP A 55 11.45 -0.13 20.26
N LYS A 56 11.21 1.02 19.62
CA LYS A 56 9.86 1.54 19.41
C LYS A 56 9.02 0.65 18.51
N VAL A 57 9.61 0.12 17.46
CA VAL A 57 8.95 -0.84 16.56
C VAL A 57 8.55 -2.11 17.32
N LYS A 58 9.36 -2.58 18.26
CA LYS A 58 9.03 -3.76 19.08
C LYS A 58 7.73 -3.57 19.89
N GLU A 59 7.42 -2.34 20.31
CA GLU A 59 6.18 -2.03 21.01
C GLU A 59 4.91 -2.32 20.18
N LEU A 60 5.03 -2.40 18.86
CA LEU A 60 3.93 -2.64 17.93
C LEU A 60 3.82 -4.09 17.44
N LYS A 61 4.78 -4.96 17.78
CA LYS A 61 4.86 -6.32 17.24
C LYS A 61 3.66 -7.23 17.54
N ASP A 62 2.91 -6.92 18.58
CA ASP A 62 1.73 -7.67 18.96
C ASP A 62 0.45 -7.19 18.20
N ILE A 63 0.58 -6.19 17.36
CA ILE A 63 -0.53 -5.65 16.60
C ILE A 63 -0.48 -6.21 15.18
N GLU A 64 -1.35 -7.17 14.91
CA GLU A 64 -1.41 -7.83 13.61
C GLU A 64 -2.47 -7.23 12.67
N LYS A 65 -3.45 -6.50 13.23
CA LYS A 65 -4.60 -5.98 12.46
C LYS A 65 -4.49 -4.47 12.32
N PHE A 66 -4.56 -4.00 11.09
CA PHE A 66 -4.47 -2.57 10.80
C PHE A 66 -5.61 -2.10 9.90
N ILE A 67 -6.11 -0.91 10.22
CA ILE A 67 -7.02 -0.16 9.37
C ILE A 67 -6.25 1.03 8.81
N LEU A 68 -6.25 1.18 7.48
CA LEU A 68 -5.79 2.38 6.80
C LEU A 68 -7.02 3.20 6.42
N THR A 69 -6.99 4.49 6.72
CA THR A 69 -8.09 5.40 6.38
C THR A 69 -7.54 6.76 5.95
N PHE A 70 -8.40 7.64 5.48
CA PHE A 70 -8.02 8.92 4.92
C PHE A 70 -8.49 10.08 5.80
N PRO A 71 -7.81 11.26 5.76
CA PRO A 71 -8.16 12.41 6.61
C PRO A 71 -9.60 12.90 6.45
N TYR A 72 -10.23 12.66 5.31
CA TYR A 72 -11.62 13.07 5.06
C TYR A 72 -12.66 12.14 5.70
N MET A 73 -12.26 10.96 6.20
CA MET A 73 -13.14 10.00 6.90
C MET A 73 -13.35 10.39 8.38
N LYS A 74 -13.67 11.67 8.65
CA LYS A 74 -13.71 12.24 10.00
C LYS A 74 -14.56 11.46 10.99
N ASN A 75 -15.82 11.16 10.64
CA ASN A 75 -16.73 10.44 11.53
C ASN A 75 -16.21 9.04 11.89
N PHE A 76 -15.59 8.34 10.94
CA PHE A 76 -14.98 7.05 11.18
C PHE A 76 -13.79 7.16 12.15
N ILE A 77 -12.91 8.15 11.92
CA ILE A 77 -11.75 8.42 12.78
C ILE A 77 -12.19 8.79 14.19
N GLU A 78 -13.20 9.66 14.35
CA GLU A 78 -13.75 10.06 15.65
C GLU A 78 -14.35 8.86 16.38
N ARG A 79 -15.04 7.98 15.65
CA ARG A 79 -15.60 6.76 16.24
C ARG A 79 -14.49 5.82 16.73
N ALA A 80 -13.44 5.60 15.94
CA ALA A 80 -12.29 4.81 16.38
C ALA A 80 -11.60 5.45 17.60
N LYS A 81 -11.45 6.77 17.61
CA LYS A 81 -10.86 7.51 18.74
C LYS A 81 -11.69 7.40 20.03
N SER A 82 -12.98 7.14 19.94
CA SER A 82 -13.82 6.89 21.13
C SER A 82 -13.63 5.49 21.76
N CYS A 83 -12.86 4.61 21.13
CA CYS A 83 -12.60 3.24 21.56
C CYS A 83 -11.21 3.10 22.21
N ASN A 84 -10.97 3.79 23.33
CA ASN A 84 -9.69 3.71 24.07
C ASN A 84 -8.44 3.94 23.18
N PHE A 85 -8.49 4.98 22.34
CA PHE A 85 -7.47 5.26 21.34
C PHE A 85 -6.19 5.84 21.96
N LYS A 86 -5.05 5.23 21.64
CA LYS A 86 -3.72 5.68 22.05
C LYS A 86 -2.89 6.06 20.81
N GLU A 87 -2.52 7.33 20.68
CA GLU A 87 -1.62 7.77 19.62
C GLU A 87 -0.19 7.25 19.80
N ILE A 88 0.43 6.85 18.70
CA ILE A 88 1.84 6.48 18.65
C ILE A 88 2.68 7.73 18.35
N LYS A 89 3.21 8.36 19.37
CA LYS A 89 3.87 9.66 19.27
C LYS A 89 5.06 9.73 18.31
N TRP A 90 5.76 8.60 18.10
CA TRP A 90 6.93 8.54 17.25
C TRP A 90 6.60 8.20 15.77
N TYR A 91 5.35 7.81 15.50
CA TYR A 91 4.86 7.57 14.13
C TYR A 91 3.61 8.40 13.87
N PRO A 92 3.71 9.44 13.04
CA PRO A 92 2.59 10.36 12.81
C PRO A 92 1.35 9.66 12.25
N ASN A 93 0.19 10.07 12.72
CA ASN A 93 -1.11 9.59 12.25
C ASN A 93 -1.41 8.10 12.53
N LEU A 94 -0.56 7.40 13.27
CA LEU A 94 -0.80 6.05 13.74
C LEU A 94 -1.30 6.08 15.18
N GLY A 95 -2.32 5.31 15.45
CA GLY A 95 -2.79 5.05 16.81
C GLY A 95 -3.31 3.63 16.94
N ILE A 96 -3.51 3.21 18.18
CA ILE A 96 -4.02 1.90 18.54
C ILE A 96 -5.32 2.09 19.30
N PHE A 97 -6.33 1.31 18.99
CA PHE A 97 -7.56 1.23 19.77
C PHE A 97 -7.93 -0.24 20.04
N GLU A 98 -8.81 -0.44 20.99
CA GLU A 98 -9.30 -1.76 21.35
C GLU A 98 -10.77 -1.91 20.92
N PHE A 99 -11.06 -2.99 20.23
CA PHE A 99 -12.39 -3.37 19.84
C PHE A 99 -12.59 -4.87 20.10
N GLU A 100 -13.59 -5.23 20.91
CA GLU A 100 -13.87 -6.62 21.29
C GLU A 100 -12.59 -7.39 21.70
N ASP A 101 -11.87 -6.86 22.68
CA ASP A 101 -10.62 -7.42 23.20
C ASP A 101 -9.48 -7.58 22.17
N THR A 102 -9.66 -6.99 21.00
CA THR A 102 -8.64 -7.00 19.95
C THR A 102 -7.99 -5.61 19.82
N LYS A 103 -6.65 -5.58 19.87
CA LYS A 103 -5.88 -4.38 19.52
C LYS A 103 -5.82 -4.20 18.02
N ILE A 104 -6.19 -3.01 17.55
CA ILE A 104 -6.20 -2.66 16.15
C ILE A 104 -5.40 -1.38 15.97
N GLY A 105 -4.42 -1.40 15.07
CA GLY A 105 -3.73 -0.21 14.60
C GLY A 105 -4.60 0.54 13.59
N MET A 106 -4.67 1.86 13.70
CA MET A 106 -5.31 2.71 12.70
C MET A 106 -4.31 3.74 12.20
N LEU A 107 -4.04 3.72 10.91
CA LEU A 107 -3.21 4.71 10.24
C LEU A 107 -4.09 5.62 9.36
N ILE A 108 -3.96 6.93 9.58
CA ILE A 108 -4.51 7.92 8.65
C ILE A 108 -3.46 8.13 7.55
N THR A 109 -3.64 7.41 6.45
CA THR A 109 -2.69 7.40 5.33
C THR A 109 -2.84 8.61 4.43
N ARG A 110 -1.85 8.82 3.59
CA ARG A 110 -1.86 9.82 2.53
C ARG A 110 -2.58 9.28 1.29
N ILE A 111 -2.99 10.16 0.39
CA ILE A 111 -3.60 9.79 -0.87
C ILE A 111 -2.50 9.46 -1.89
N GLY A 112 -2.65 8.33 -2.58
CA GLY A 112 -1.78 7.89 -3.67
C GLY A 112 -1.12 6.55 -3.41
N ALA A 113 -1.01 5.73 -4.46
CA ALA A 113 -0.48 4.37 -4.38
C ALA A 113 0.95 4.30 -3.82
N PRO A 114 1.91 5.18 -4.21
CA PRO A 114 3.26 5.16 -3.63
C PRO A 114 3.27 5.37 -2.12
N ALA A 115 2.47 6.33 -1.64
CA ALA A 115 2.40 6.63 -0.20
C ALA A 115 1.79 5.46 0.57
N THR A 116 0.71 4.87 0.06
CA THR A 116 0.09 3.68 0.65
C THR A 116 1.04 2.47 0.64
N GLY A 117 1.82 2.30 -0.43
CA GLY A 117 2.84 1.24 -0.51
C GLY A 117 3.87 1.35 0.60
N ILE A 118 4.43 2.55 0.82
CA ILE A 118 5.38 2.81 1.91
C ILE A 118 4.71 2.52 3.26
N ASP A 119 3.52 3.06 3.48
CA ASP A 119 2.79 2.86 4.74
C ASP A 119 2.55 1.36 5.01
N LEU A 120 2.18 0.57 4.00
CA LEU A 120 1.98 -0.87 4.13
C LEU A 120 3.27 -1.62 4.45
N GLU A 121 4.39 -1.32 3.77
CA GLU A 121 5.69 -1.93 4.07
C GLU A 121 6.11 -1.67 5.53
N GLU A 122 5.90 -0.45 6.02
CA GLU A 122 6.21 -0.10 7.40
C GLU A 122 5.31 -0.82 8.39
N LEU A 123 3.99 -0.87 8.14
CA LEU A 123 3.05 -1.58 9.00
C LEU A 123 3.31 -3.09 9.03
N ILE A 124 3.70 -3.70 7.90
CA ILE A 124 4.14 -5.09 7.83
C ILE A 124 5.40 -5.29 8.69
N TYR A 125 6.35 -4.38 8.59
CA TYR A 125 7.56 -4.42 9.43
C TYR A 125 7.23 -4.26 10.92
N PHE A 126 6.19 -3.50 11.28
CA PHE A 126 5.71 -3.37 12.67
C PHE A 126 4.99 -4.62 13.20
N GLY A 127 4.64 -5.57 12.36
CA GLY A 127 3.98 -6.81 12.75
C GLY A 127 2.62 -7.04 12.10
N GLY A 128 2.16 -6.10 11.27
CA GLY A 128 0.87 -6.18 10.57
C GLY A 128 0.79 -7.39 9.64
N ARG A 129 -0.36 -8.06 9.66
CA ARG A 129 -0.68 -9.22 8.83
C ARG A 129 -2.04 -9.10 8.15
N PHE A 130 -2.96 -8.36 8.77
CA PHE A 130 -4.32 -8.16 8.26
C PHE A 130 -4.57 -6.66 8.08
N PHE A 131 -4.95 -6.28 6.87
CA PHE A 131 -5.12 -4.89 6.50
C PHE A 131 -6.50 -4.66 5.89
N ILE A 132 -7.18 -3.62 6.36
CA ILE A 132 -8.43 -3.13 5.77
C ILE A 132 -8.25 -1.65 5.44
N MET A 133 -8.54 -1.27 4.20
CA MET A 133 -8.59 0.14 3.82
C MET A 133 -10.04 0.62 3.83
N VAL A 134 -10.30 1.70 4.56
CA VAL A 134 -11.62 2.33 4.68
C VAL A 134 -11.56 3.71 4.06
N GLY A 135 -12.36 3.92 3.04
CA GLY A 135 -12.43 5.19 2.33
C GLY A 135 -13.80 5.43 1.71
N SER A 136 -13.91 6.47 0.92
CA SER A 136 -15.07 6.72 0.07
C SER A 136 -14.68 6.60 -1.40
N VAL A 137 -15.63 6.21 -2.23
CA VAL A 137 -15.43 6.02 -3.66
C VAL A 137 -16.46 6.81 -4.46
N GLY A 138 -16.08 7.26 -5.65
CA GLY A 138 -17.02 7.69 -6.67
C GLY A 138 -17.59 6.49 -7.39
N VAL A 139 -18.91 6.41 -7.53
CA VAL A 139 -19.58 5.33 -8.23
C VAL A 139 -20.00 5.77 -9.63
N LEU A 140 -19.86 4.88 -10.59
CA LEU A 140 -20.31 5.08 -11.98
C LEU A 140 -21.65 4.38 -12.23
N ASP A 141 -22.01 3.39 -11.41
CA ASP A 141 -23.28 2.70 -11.48
C ASP A 141 -24.35 3.47 -10.70
N LYS A 142 -25.43 3.88 -11.39
CA LYS A 142 -26.54 4.64 -10.81
C LYS A 142 -27.43 3.85 -9.83
N GLU A 143 -27.32 2.51 -9.83
CA GLU A 143 -28.06 1.66 -8.89
C GLU A 143 -27.41 1.67 -7.49
N ILE A 144 -26.14 2.01 -7.40
CA ILE A 144 -25.42 2.16 -6.13
C ILE A 144 -25.75 3.52 -5.53
N LYS A 145 -26.30 3.53 -4.34
CA LYS A 145 -26.78 4.75 -3.67
C LYS A 145 -25.73 5.30 -2.70
N ARG A 146 -25.86 6.59 -2.43
CA ARG A 146 -25.05 7.23 -1.40
C ARG A 146 -25.32 6.58 -0.04
N GLY A 147 -24.28 6.08 0.60
CA GLY A 147 -24.35 5.40 1.89
C GLY A 147 -24.27 3.87 1.79
N ASP A 148 -24.32 3.31 0.58
CA ASP A 148 -24.09 1.89 0.39
C ASP A 148 -22.63 1.54 0.73
N ILE A 149 -22.46 0.37 1.33
CA ILE A 149 -21.12 -0.18 1.63
C ILE A 149 -20.71 -1.07 0.47
N ILE A 150 -19.56 -0.75 -0.13
CA ILE A 150 -19.00 -1.49 -1.25
C ILE A 150 -17.74 -2.21 -0.77
N ILE A 151 -17.68 -3.52 -1.04
CA ILE A 151 -16.48 -4.33 -0.82
C ILE A 151 -15.94 -4.72 -2.19
N PRO A 152 -14.84 -4.09 -2.66
CA PRO A 152 -14.27 -4.44 -3.96
C PRO A 152 -13.67 -5.83 -3.92
N ASN A 153 -13.91 -6.62 -4.96
CA ASN A 153 -13.35 -7.96 -5.15
C ASN A 153 -12.20 -8.00 -6.16
N ALA A 154 -11.99 -6.91 -6.89
CA ALA A 154 -10.85 -6.73 -7.80
C ALA A 154 -10.60 -5.24 -8.01
N ALA A 155 -9.41 -4.90 -8.47
CA ALA A 155 -9.02 -3.56 -8.88
C ALA A 155 -8.24 -3.60 -10.20
N ILE A 156 -8.59 -2.68 -11.11
CA ILE A 156 -7.80 -2.46 -12.33
C ILE A 156 -6.52 -1.73 -11.94
N ARG A 157 -5.40 -2.23 -12.41
CA ARG A 157 -4.07 -1.69 -12.12
C ARG A 157 -3.72 -0.58 -13.13
N ASP A 158 -4.29 0.59 -12.94
CA ASP A 158 -4.04 1.78 -13.78
C ASP A 158 -3.19 2.82 -13.04
N GLU A 159 -2.19 2.35 -12.30
CA GLU A 159 -1.21 3.15 -11.57
C GLU A 159 0.19 2.53 -11.74
N GLY A 160 1.24 3.19 -11.28
CA GLY A 160 2.62 2.73 -11.51
C GLY A 160 3.22 1.90 -10.39
N THR A 161 2.67 1.97 -9.19
CA THR A 161 3.32 1.45 -7.97
C THR A 161 3.20 -0.06 -7.83
N SER A 162 2.02 -0.63 -8.09
CA SER A 162 1.77 -2.06 -7.90
C SER A 162 2.63 -2.95 -8.81
N TYR A 163 3.13 -2.42 -9.92
CA TYR A 163 4.03 -3.13 -10.84
C TYR A 163 5.44 -3.35 -10.27
N HIS A 164 5.80 -2.66 -9.19
CA HIS A 164 7.03 -2.93 -8.45
C HIS A 164 6.91 -4.10 -7.47
N TYR A 165 5.68 -4.55 -7.20
CA TYR A 165 5.39 -5.64 -6.25
C TYR A 165 4.94 -6.92 -6.95
N LEU A 166 4.24 -6.80 -8.07
CA LEU A 166 3.65 -7.92 -8.80
C LEU A 166 3.89 -7.80 -10.31
N PRO A 167 4.05 -8.93 -11.02
CA PRO A 167 4.14 -8.91 -12.48
C PRO A 167 3.00 -8.15 -13.14
N PRO A 168 3.20 -7.67 -14.37
CA PRO A 168 2.18 -6.91 -15.08
C PRO A 168 0.97 -7.79 -15.42
N GLU A 169 -0.14 -7.44 -14.80
CA GLU A 169 -1.48 -7.96 -15.06
C GLU A 169 -2.45 -6.79 -15.07
N GLU A 170 -3.59 -6.94 -15.73
CA GLU A 170 -4.58 -5.87 -15.82
C GLU A 170 -5.31 -5.65 -14.49
N GLU A 171 -5.58 -6.73 -13.78
CA GLU A 171 -6.33 -6.72 -12.52
C GLU A 171 -5.53 -7.33 -11.37
N THR A 172 -5.84 -6.92 -10.16
CA THR A 172 -5.42 -7.57 -8.93
C THR A 172 -6.61 -7.82 -8.02
N LYS A 173 -6.49 -8.83 -7.15
CA LYS A 173 -7.53 -9.20 -6.18
C LYS A 173 -6.97 -9.06 -4.77
N PRO A 174 -7.81 -8.73 -3.78
CA PRO A 174 -7.41 -8.82 -2.38
C PRO A 174 -7.09 -10.27 -2.02
N SER A 175 -6.11 -10.45 -1.14
CA SER A 175 -5.68 -11.76 -0.64
C SER A 175 -6.56 -12.26 0.50
#